data_e6823c83c0d0337fcb4ca6b3d1233638
#
_entry.id   e6823c83c0d0337fcb4ca6b3d1233638
#
_cell.length_a   1.000
_cell.length_b   1.000
_cell.length_c   1.000
_cell.angle_alpha   90.00
_cell.angle_beta   90.00
_cell.angle_gamma   90.00
#
_symmetry.space_group_name_H-M   'P 1'
#
loop_
_entity.id
_entity.type
_entity.pdbx_description
1 polymer ?
#
loop_
_entity_poly.entity_id
_entity_poly.type
_entity_poly.pdbx_seq_one_letter_code
_entity_poly.pdbx_strand_id
1 'polypeptide(L)'
;LVGSEMCIRDRSVPFRLHRGDGTWEWFEGQSTYIANISGHPYRLVGICMSIQEYKDIENTLIEARKKAEESDRLKMAFLANMSHEIRTPLNAIVGFSDVIGSTYDELSEEERADFVRLISINSEHLVRLIDDVLDLSKIESNTIKFTFTDCSLQSLMMDIEKEQAMKPISEIEIRASFPNEDVYINTDATRLKQVVCNFINNARKFTEKGYIHFGYAVDPVNADFVNIFVEDTGSGIPQE
;
A
#
# COMPACT_ATOMS: atom_id res chain seq x y z
N LEU A 1 24.30 -54.45 45.48
CA LEU A 1 24.44 -53.21 44.72
C LEU A 1 23.06 -52.62 44.57
N VAL A 2 22.67 -51.83 45.56
CA VAL A 2 21.42 -51.08 45.55
C VAL A 2 21.66 -49.89 44.66
N GLY A 3 20.87 -49.78 43.59
CA GLY A 3 20.91 -48.65 42.71
C GLY A 3 20.52 -47.37 43.44
N SER A 4 21.48 -46.50 43.64
CA SER A 4 21.18 -45.13 43.99
C SER A 4 20.44 -44.50 42.80
N GLU A 5 19.15 -44.25 42.95
CA GLU A 5 18.42 -43.40 42.05
C GLU A 5 19.07 -42.02 42.13
N MET A 6 19.99 -41.79 41.24
CA MET A 6 20.54 -40.46 40.98
C MET A 6 19.40 -39.64 40.33
N CYS A 7 18.71 -38.84 41.13
CA CYS A 7 17.74 -37.91 40.62
C CYS A 7 18.45 -36.86 39.74
N ILE A 8 18.69 -37.20 38.49
CA ILE A 8 19.17 -36.31 37.49
C ILE A 8 17.99 -35.41 37.13
N ARG A 9 17.95 -34.20 37.62
CA ARG A 9 17.08 -33.15 37.13
C ARG A 9 17.83 -32.35 36.09
N ASP A 10 17.79 -32.83 34.86
CA ASP A 10 18.23 -32.05 33.72
C ASP A 10 17.26 -30.87 33.54
N ARG A 11 17.74 -29.66 33.82
CA ARG A 11 17.04 -28.44 33.52
C ARG A 11 17.80 -27.70 32.44
N SER A 12 17.16 -27.55 31.29
CA SER A 12 17.60 -26.60 30.27
C SER A 12 16.89 -25.27 30.49
N VAL A 13 17.64 -24.19 30.66
CA VAL A 13 17.08 -22.87 30.93
C VAL A 13 17.80 -21.86 30.04
N PRO A 14 17.05 -21.14 29.17
CA PRO A 14 17.62 -20.01 28.43
C PRO A 14 17.76 -18.80 29.37
N PHE A 15 18.87 -18.10 29.25
CA PHE A 15 19.16 -16.88 30.01
C PHE A 15 20.07 -15.94 29.19
N ARG A 16 20.17 -14.69 29.64
CA ARG A 16 21.05 -13.70 28.98
C ARG A 16 22.22 -13.38 29.85
N LEU A 17 23.40 -13.29 29.24
CA LEU A 17 24.62 -12.81 29.85
C LEU A 17 25.06 -11.52 29.20
N HIS A 18 25.62 -10.64 30.03
CA HIS A 18 26.23 -9.40 29.58
C HIS A 18 27.67 -9.66 29.20
N ARG A 19 28.07 -9.34 27.99
CA ARG A 19 29.47 -9.42 27.54
C ARG A 19 30.26 -8.22 28.01
N GLY A 20 31.58 -8.37 28.03
CA GLY A 20 32.52 -7.30 28.41
C GLY A 20 32.51 -6.10 27.45
N ASP A 21 31.95 -6.24 26.24
CA ASP A 21 31.73 -5.19 25.24
C ASP A 21 30.41 -4.39 25.42
N GLY A 22 29.65 -4.73 26.45
CA GLY A 22 28.37 -4.08 26.74
C GLY A 22 27.16 -4.71 26.07
N THR A 23 27.31 -5.77 25.30
CA THR A 23 26.21 -6.47 24.62
C THR A 23 25.62 -7.59 25.46
N TRP A 24 24.32 -7.89 25.20
CA TRP A 24 23.63 -9.02 25.81
C TRP A 24 23.56 -10.18 24.84
N GLU A 25 23.93 -11.39 25.29
CA GLU A 25 23.89 -12.60 24.48
C GLU A 25 23.07 -13.69 25.16
N TRP A 26 22.31 -14.43 24.38
CA TRP A 26 21.50 -15.54 24.83
C TRP A 26 22.31 -16.81 24.95
N PHE A 27 22.19 -17.46 26.11
CA PHE A 27 22.78 -18.76 26.41
C PHE A 27 21.73 -19.73 26.88
N GLU A 28 21.96 -21.00 26.63
CA GLU A 28 21.25 -22.10 27.22
C GLU A 28 22.16 -22.86 28.15
N GLY A 29 21.72 -23.02 29.40
CA GLY A 29 22.47 -23.76 30.42
C GLY A 29 21.75 -25.06 30.74
N GLN A 30 22.48 -26.15 30.59
CA GLN A 30 22.06 -27.46 31.07
C GLN A 30 22.88 -27.79 32.29
N SER A 31 22.27 -28.12 33.45
CA SER A 31 22.99 -28.47 34.66
C SER A 31 22.39 -29.68 35.35
N THR A 32 23.27 -30.52 35.82
CA THR A 32 22.97 -31.72 36.62
C THR A 32 23.63 -31.56 37.97
N TYR A 33 22.89 -31.86 39.03
CA TYR A 33 23.51 -31.94 40.35
C TYR A 33 23.82 -33.37 40.73
N ILE A 34 24.96 -33.55 41.38
CA ILE A 34 25.40 -34.81 41.94
C ILE A 34 25.21 -34.71 43.44
N ALA A 35 24.39 -35.64 44.01
CA ALA A 35 24.15 -35.71 45.45
C ALA A 35 25.18 -36.63 46.12
N ASN A 36 25.49 -36.38 47.39
CA ASN A 36 26.23 -37.30 48.23
C ASN A 36 25.34 -38.43 48.74
N ILE A 37 25.89 -39.42 49.44
CA ILE A 37 25.19 -40.56 50.01
C ILE A 37 24.06 -40.15 50.95
N SER A 38 24.08 -38.93 51.51
CA SER A 38 23.06 -38.38 52.39
C SER A 38 21.96 -37.60 51.63
N GLY A 39 21.96 -37.59 50.28
CA GLY A 39 20.95 -36.91 49.47
C GLY A 39 21.13 -35.40 49.38
N HIS A 40 22.18 -34.81 49.98
CA HIS A 40 22.49 -33.37 49.84
C HIS A 40 23.25 -33.09 48.55
N PRO A 41 22.96 -31.97 47.87
CA PRO A 41 23.72 -31.57 46.68
C PRO A 41 25.17 -31.35 47.00
N TYR A 42 26.04 -32.05 46.29
CA TYR A 42 27.47 -32.05 46.51
C TYR A 42 28.24 -31.26 45.43
N ARG A 43 27.80 -31.41 44.20
CA ARG A 43 28.42 -30.74 43.05
C ARG A 43 27.39 -30.47 41.98
N LEU A 44 27.49 -29.29 41.40
CA LEU A 44 26.74 -28.90 40.19
C LEU A 44 27.73 -28.97 39.00
N VAL A 45 27.33 -29.73 37.97
CA VAL A 45 28.07 -29.81 36.71
C VAL A 45 27.11 -29.41 35.60
N GLY A 46 27.56 -28.54 34.73
CA GLY A 46 26.71 -28.10 33.61
C GLY A 46 27.52 -27.61 32.43
N ILE A 47 26.85 -27.49 31.33
CA ILE A 47 27.36 -26.87 30.11
C ILE A 47 26.51 -25.63 29.80
N CYS A 48 27.16 -24.63 29.23
CA CYS A 48 26.53 -23.41 28.79
C CYS A 48 26.91 -23.19 27.33
N MET A 49 25.91 -23.04 26.46
CA MET A 49 26.09 -22.80 25.02
C MET A 49 25.45 -21.51 24.63
N SER A 50 26.07 -20.75 23.73
CA SER A 50 25.43 -19.61 23.11
C SER A 50 24.33 -20.08 22.17
N ILE A 51 23.15 -19.50 22.32
CA ILE A 51 22.00 -19.70 21.44
C ILE A 51 21.60 -18.41 20.74
N GLN A 52 22.52 -17.45 20.67
CA GLN A 52 22.24 -16.13 20.07
C GLN A 52 21.85 -16.27 18.60
N GLU A 53 22.60 -17.02 17.82
CA GLU A 53 22.32 -17.26 16.41
C GLU A 53 20.92 -17.88 16.20
N TYR A 54 20.54 -18.83 17.04
CA TYR A 54 19.22 -19.43 17.00
C TYR A 54 18.12 -18.39 17.29
N LYS A 55 18.32 -17.53 18.28
CA LYS A 55 17.39 -16.46 18.64
C LYS A 55 17.29 -15.40 17.55
N ASP A 56 18.37 -15.08 16.88
CA ASP A 56 18.37 -14.12 15.78
C ASP A 56 17.62 -14.68 14.56
N ILE A 57 17.81 -15.95 14.22
CA ILE A 57 17.05 -16.63 13.17
C ILE A 57 15.57 -16.72 13.55
N GLU A 58 15.23 -17.10 14.79
CA GLU A 58 13.84 -17.15 15.27
C GLU A 58 13.15 -15.77 15.13
N ASN A 59 13.79 -14.70 15.56
CA ASN A 59 13.26 -13.34 15.43
C ASN A 59 13.08 -12.93 13.97
N THR A 60 14.08 -13.19 13.12
CA THR A 60 13.99 -12.91 11.68
C THR A 60 12.83 -13.66 11.03
N LEU A 61 12.61 -14.92 11.40
CA LEU A 61 11.51 -15.72 10.90
C LEU A 61 10.15 -15.18 11.37
N ILE A 62 10.05 -14.78 12.64
CA ILE A 62 8.82 -14.17 13.19
C ILE A 62 8.50 -12.85 12.47
N GLU A 63 9.49 -12.00 12.22
CA GLU A 63 9.30 -10.74 11.48
C GLU A 63 8.89 -10.98 10.02
N ALA A 64 9.56 -11.91 9.34
CA ALA A 64 9.22 -12.28 7.97
C ALA A 64 7.80 -12.85 7.87
N ARG A 65 7.42 -13.70 8.83
CA ARG A 65 6.06 -14.25 8.92
C ARG A 65 5.02 -13.15 9.14
N LYS A 66 5.25 -12.23 10.07
CA LYS A 66 4.34 -11.09 10.31
C LYS A 66 4.12 -10.25 9.05
N LYS A 67 5.22 -9.94 8.34
CA LYS A 67 5.12 -9.19 7.07
C LYS A 67 4.33 -9.94 6.01
N ALA A 68 4.51 -11.26 5.91
CA ALA A 68 3.75 -12.09 4.98
C ALA A 68 2.25 -12.13 5.33
N GLU A 69 1.91 -12.35 6.61
CA GLU A 69 0.52 -12.37 7.10
C GLU A 69 -0.17 -11.01 6.90
N GLU A 70 0.54 -9.91 7.12
CA GLU A 70 0.02 -8.56 6.89
C GLU A 70 -0.21 -8.30 5.39
N SER A 71 0.73 -8.69 4.53
CA SER A 71 0.57 -8.62 3.07
C SER A 71 -0.64 -9.41 2.60
N ASP A 72 -0.81 -10.64 3.08
CA ASP A 72 -1.97 -11.47 2.71
C ASP A 72 -3.28 -10.85 3.18
N ARG A 73 -3.32 -10.29 4.39
CA ARG A 73 -4.50 -9.59 4.91
C ARG A 73 -4.87 -8.38 4.04
N LEU A 74 -3.88 -7.58 3.65
CA LEU A 74 -4.09 -6.42 2.77
C LEU A 74 -4.60 -6.85 1.39
N LYS A 75 -4.05 -7.94 0.82
CA LYS A 75 -4.52 -8.51 -0.45
C LYS A 75 -5.97 -8.98 -0.37
N MET A 76 -6.36 -9.67 0.70
CA MET A 76 -7.74 -10.12 0.90
C MET A 76 -8.71 -8.94 1.05
N ALA A 77 -8.34 -7.92 1.84
CA ALA A 77 -9.14 -6.71 1.99
C ALA A 77 -9.29 -5.95 0.65
N PHE A 78 -8.21 -5.87 -0.12
CA PHE A 78 -8.23 -5.28 -1.46
C PHE A 78 -9.19 -6.02 -2.39
N LEU A 79 -9.10 -7.36 -2.48
CA LEU A 79 -9.99 -8.17 -3.33
C LEU A 79 -11.46 -8.05 -2.92
N ALA A 80 -11.74 -8.00 -1.61
CA ALA A 80 -13.09 -7.80 -1.09
C ALA A 80 -13.64 -6.42 -1.49
N ASN A 81 -12.85 -5.36 -1.33
CA ASN A 81 -13.22 -4.01 -1.72
C ASN A 81 -13.42 -3.90 -3.24
N MET A 82 -12.51 -4.47 -4.05
CA MET A 82 -12.64 -4.50 -5.51
C MET A 82 -13.90 -5.22 -5.97
N SER A 83 -14.24 -6.34 -5.33
CA SER A 83 -15.48 -7.06 -5.64
C SER A 83 -16.73 -6.20 -5.38
N HIS A 84 -16.71 -5.37 -4.34
CA HIS A 84 -17.79 -4.45 -4.03
C HIS A 84 -17.83 -3.28 -5.02
N GLU A 85 -16.68 -2.67 -5.30
CA GLU A 85 -16.54 -1.55 -6.25
C GLU A 85 -16.92 -1.94 -7.69
N ILE A 86 -16.70 -3.19 -8.11
CA ILE A 86 -17.13 -3.73 -9.40
C ILE A 86 -18.63 -4.00 -9.41
N ARG A 87 -19.19 -4.54 -8.33
CA ARG A 87 -20.60 -4.93 -8.27
C ARG A 87 -21.54 -3.74 -8.38
N THR A 88 -21.19 -2.62 -7.77
CA THR A 88 -22.03 -1.41 -7.74
C THR A 88 -22.33 -0.86 -9.15
N PRO A 89 -21.33 -0.52 -9.99
CA PRO A 89 -21.60 -0.05 -11.35
C PRO A 89 -22.21 -1.14 -12.23
N LEU A 90 -21.84 -2.42 -12.04
CA LEU A 90 -22.44 -3.52 -12.79
C LEU A 90 -23.94 -3.63 -12.54
N ASN A 91 -24.35 -3.59 -11.26
CA ASN A 91 -25.76 -3.62 -10.90
C ASN A 91 -26.54 -2.40 -11.45
N ALA A 92 -25.89 -1.23 -11.49
CA ALA A 92 -26.50 -0.04 -12.10
C ALA A 92 -26.69 -0.22 -13.62
N ILE A 93 -25.68 -0.75 -14.33
CA ILE A 93 -25.78 -1.05 -15.77
C ILE A 93 -26.92 -2.03 -16.03
N VAL A 94 -26.96 -3.15 -15.29
CA VAL A 94 -28.00 -4.17 -15.45
C VAL A 94 -29.39 -3.58 -15.14
N GLY A 95 -29.52 -2.89 -13.99
CA GLY A 95 -30.79 -2.32 -13.57
C GLY A 95 -31.38 -1.29 -14.57
N PHE A 96 -30.53 -0.35 -15.05
CA PHE A 96 -30.98 0.61 -16.05
C PHE A 96 -31.29 -0.06 -17.41
N SER A 97 -30.54 -1.09 -17.79
CA SER A 97 -30.83 -1.87 -19.01
C SER A 97 -32.14 -2.62 -18.89
N ASP A 98 -32.46 -3.21 -17.73
CA ASP A 98 -33.72 -3.91 -17.47
C ASP A 98 -34.91 -2.93 -17.50
N VAL A 99 -34.77 -1.73 -16.94
CA VAL A 99 -35.78 -0.68 -16.99
C VAL A 99 -36.07 -0.28 -18.45
N ILE A 100 -35.02 0.03 -19.22
CA ILE A 100 -35.18 0.35 -20.65
C ILE A 100 -35.87 -0.80 -21.39
N GLY A 101 -35.46 -2.06 -21.13
CA GLY A 101 -36.00 -3.23 -21.81
C GLY A 101 -37.45 -3.54 -21.46
N SER A 102 -37.88 -3.30 -20.20
CA SER A 102 -39.21 -3.65 -19.71
C SER A 102 -40.25 -2.54 -19.89
N THR A 103 -39.83 -1.27 -19.88
CA THR A 103 -40.73 -0.10 -19.92
C THR A 103 -40.43 0.84 -21.10
N TYR A 104 -39.84 0.33 -22.18
CA TYR A 104 -39.39 1.14 -23.32
C TYR A 104 -40.45 2.08 -23.89
N ASP A 105 -41.69 1.59 -24.02
CA ASP A 105 -42.82 2.35 -24.61
C ASP A 105 -43.43 3.37 -23.61
N GLU A 106 -43.13 3.20 -22.31
CA GLU A 106 -43.64 4.08 -21.25
C GLU A 106 -42.68 5.23 -20.94
N LEU A 107 -41.40 5.09 -21.33
CA LEU A 107 -40.38 6.08 -21.09
C LEU A 107 -40.38 7.17 -22.16
N SER A 108 -40.21 8.41 -21.71
CA SER A 108 -39.93 9.54 -22.61
C SER A 108 -38.53 9.43 -23.26
N GLU A 109 -38.33 10.16 -24.37
CA GLU A 109 -37.00 10.21 -25.01
C GLU A 109 -35.91 10.75 -24.07
N GLU A 110 -36.26 11.72 -23.21
CA GLU A 110 -35.32 12.28 -22.22
C GLU A 110 -34.95 11.26 -21.17
N GLU A 111 -35.88 10.53 -20.59
CA GLU A 111 -35.62 9.46 -19.61
C GLU A 111 -34.78 8.34 -20.22
N ARG A 112 -35.04 7.94 -21.44
CA ARG A 112 -34.20 6.95 -22.15
C ARG A 112 -32.78 7.44 -22.34
N ALA A 113 -32.60 8.69 -22.75
CA ALA A 113 -31.28 9.30 -22.92
C ALA A 113 -30.54 9.39 -21.59
N ASP A 114 -31.23 9.70 -20.50
CA ASP A 114 -30.62 9.73 -19.16
C ASP A 114 -30.18 8.33 -18.67
N PHE A 115 -31.00 7.30 -18.88
CA PHE A 115 -30.59 5.93 -18.53
C PHE A 115 -29.41 5.46 -19.37
N VAL A 116 -29.39 5.73 -20.68
CA VAL A 116 -28.23 5.40 -21.54
C VAL A 116 -26.97 6.12 -21.07
N ARG A 117 -27.09 7.40 -20.68
CA ARG A 117 -25.98 8.17 -20.13
C ARG A 117 -25.46 7.57 -18.81
N LEU A 118 -26.37 7.14 -17.92
CA LEU A 118 -26.00 6.48 -16.65
C LEU A 118 -25.31 5.13 -16.90
N ILE A 119 -25.77 4.35 -17.86
CA ILE A 119 -25.10 3.11 -18.28
C ILE A 119 -23.69 3.40 -18.78
N SER A 120 -23.52 4.41 -19.64
CA SER A 120 -22.20 4.79 -20.19
C SER A 120 -21.24 5.22 -19.07
N ILE A 121 -21.68 6.06 -18.14
CA ILE A 121 -20.86 6.53 -17.00
C ILE A 121 -20.42 5.33 -16.13
N ASN A 122 -21.32 4.41 -15.82
CA ASN A 122 -21.00 3.24 -15.00
C ASN A 122 -20.10 2.25 -15.76
N SER A 123 -20.25 2.12 -17.07
CA SER A 123 -19.38 1.31 -17.91
C SER A 123 -17.95 1.86 -17.96
N GLU A 124 -17.78 3.17 -18.15
CA GLU A 124 -16.47 3.83 -18.09
C GLU A 124 -15.81 3.71 -16.72
N HIS A 125 -16.62 3.77 -15.65
CA HIS A 125 -16.13 3.55 -14.29
C HIS A 125 -15.63 2.12 -14.12
N LEU A 126 -16.37 1.12 -14.61
CA LEU A 126 -15.98 -0.29 -14.53
C LEU A 126 -14.69 -0.58 -15.30
N VAL A 127 -14.56 -0.02 -16.52
CA VAL A 127 -13.31 -0.16 -17.31
C VAL A 127 -12.12 0.40 -16.54
N ARG A 128 -12.23 1.59 -15.94
CA ARG A 128 -11.15 2.18 -15.13
C ARG A 128 -10.76 1.30 -13.94
N LEU A 129 -11.74 0.73 -13.22
CA LEU A 129 -11.48 -0.18 -12.10
C LEU A 129 -10.72 -1.44 -12.56
N ILE A 130 -11.08 -1.99 -13.72
CA ILE A 130 -10.39 -3.14 -14.29
C ILE A 130 -8.94 -2.78 -14.66
N ASP A 131 -8.73 -1.63 -15.29
CA ASP A 131 -7.39 -1.15 -15.65
C ASP A 131 -6.52 -0.92 -14.40
N ASP A 132 -7.08 -0.35 -13.32
CA ASP A 132 -6.38 -0.15 -12.05
C ASP A 132 -5.96 -1.50 -11.42
N VAL A 133 -6.82 -2.52 -11.44
CA VAL A 133 -6.50 -3.88 -10.96
C VAL A 133 -5.41 -4.53 -11.81
N LEU A 134 -5.48 -4.38 -13.13
CA LEU A 134 -4.45 -4.92 -14.04
C LEU A 134 -3.11 -4.22 -13.86
N ASP A 135 -3.11 -2.89 -13.66
CA ASP A 135 -1.89 -2.13 -13.38
C ASP A 135 -1.28 -2.56 -12.05
N LEU A 136 -2.08 -2.73 -10.98
CA LEU A 136 -1.59 -3.25 -9.71
C LEU A 136 -0.98 -4.64 -9.86
N SER A 137 -1.64 -5.54 -10.59
CA SER A 137 -1.11 -6.89 -10.87
C SER A 137 0.24 -6.85 -11.59
N LYS A 138 0.41 -5.93 -12.57
CA LYS A 138 1.68 -5.73 -13.27
C LYS A 138 2.79 -5.17 -12.37
N ILE A 139 2.43 -4.29 -11.42
CA ILE A 139 3.37 -3.75 -10.43
C ILE A 139 3.83 -4.86 -9.47
N GLU A 140 2.89 -5.63 -8.90
CA GLU A 140 3.21 -6.72 -7.97
C GLU A 140 4.06 -7.83 -8.62
N SER A 141 3.79 -8.15 -9.88
CA SER A 141 4.57 -9.12 -10.65
C SER A 141 5.88 -8.58 -11.24
N ASN A 142 6.16 -7.29 -11.02
CA ASN A 142 7.32 -6.60 -11.59
C ASN A 142 7.39 -6.67 -13.12
N THR A 143 6.23 -6.76 -13.79
CA THR A 143 6.10 -6.91 -15.25
C THR A 143 5.69 -5.63 -15.96
N ILE A 144 5.55 -4.53 -15.22
CA ILE A 144 5.23 -3.22 -15.80
C ILE A 144 6.35 -2.79 -16.76
N LYS A 145 5.96 -2.40 -17.96
CA LYS A 145 6.89 -1.86 -18.96
C LYS A 145 6.69 -0.35 -19.04
N PHE A 146 7.78 0.39 -18.88
CA PHE A 146 7.80 1.83 -19.08
C PHE A 146 8.35 2.18 -20.45
N THR A 147 7.73 3.16 -21.08
CA THR A 147 8.20 3.71 -22.37
C THR A 147 8.77 5.09 -22.10
N PHE A 148 10.08 5.15 -21.88
CA PHE A 148 10.76 6.42 -21.60
C PHE A 148 10.95 7.21 -22.88
N THR A 149 10.47 8.46 -22.88
CA THR A 149 10.61 9.44 -23.95
C THR A 149 10.88 10.81 -23.34
N ASP A 150 11.46 11.71 -24.11
CA ASP A 150 11.61 13.09 -23.70
C ASP A 150 10.23 13.76 -23.66
N CYS A 151 9.82 14.19 -22.50
CA CYS A 151 8.52 14.76 -22.21
C CYS A 151 8.66 16.21 -21.76
N SER A 152 7.95 17.11 -22.44
CA SER A 152 7.73 18.49 -21.96
C SER A 152 6.76 18.47 -20.81
N LEU A 153 7.22 18.85 -19.61
CA LEU A 153 6.36 18.93 -18.43
C LEU A 153 5.31 20.03 -18.56
N GLN A 154 5.66 21.15 -19.19
CA GLN A 154 4.71 22.23 -19.43
C GLN A 154 3.55 21.77 -20.33
N SER A 155 3.84 21.08 -21.43
CA SER A 155 2.81 20.55 -22.32
C SER A 155 1.92 19.54 -21.60
N LEU A 156 2.50 18.63 -20.83
CA LEU A 156 1.78 17.63 -20.05
C LEU A 156 0.82 18.28 -19.03
N MET A 157 1.30 19.28 -18.27
CA MET A 157 0.47 19.97 -17.27
C MET A 157 -0.65 20.80 -17.91
N MET A 158 -0.38 21.44 -19.04
CA MET A 158 -1.40 22.17 -19.80
C MET A 158 -2.50 21.24 -20.34
N ASP A 159 -2.15 20.03 -20.76
CA ASP A 159 -3.14 19.05 -21.20
C ASP A 159 -3.99 18.53 -20.03
N ILE A 160 -3.38 18.31 -18.86
CA ILE A 160 -4.11 17.97 -17.64
C ILE A 160 -5.06 19.13 -17.26
N GLU A 161 -4.58 20.37 -17.26
CA GLU A 161 -5.39 21.55 -16.94
C GLU A 161 -6.63 21.65 -17.85
N LYS A 162 -6.46 21.49 -19.16
CA LYS A 162 -7.59 21.48 -20.12
C LYS A 162 -8.59 20.39 -19.81
N GLU A 163 -8.14 19.17 -19.52
CA GLU A 163 -9.04 18.05 -19.16
C GLU A 163 -9.81 18.32 -17.87
N GLN A 164 -9.15 18.94 -16.88
CA GLN A 164 -9.79 19.27 -15.61
C GLN A 164 -10.79 20.44 -15.76
N ALA A 165 -10.53 21.38 -16.64
CA ALA A 165 -11.43 22.50 -16.94
C ALA A 165 -12.76 22.02 -17.59
N MET A 166 -12.75 20.91 -18.33
CA MET A 166 -13.97 20.31 -18.91
C MET A 166 -14.88 19.62 -17.87
N LYS A 167 -14.42 19.45 -16.63
CA LYS A 167 -15.14 18.79 -15.54
C LYS A 167 -15.32 19.75 -14.36
N PRO A 168 -16.01 20.88 -14.51
CA PRO A 168 -16.13 21.87 -13.44
C PRO A 168 -16.90 21.29 -12.25
N ILE A 169 -16.43 21.62 -11.05
CA ILE A 169 -17.16 21.43 -9.79
C ILE A 169 -17.44 22.82 -9.25
N SER A 170 -18.68 23.16 -8.95
CA SER A 170 -19.13 24.53 -8.69
C SER A 170 -18.51 25.21 -7.46
N GLU A 171 -17.88 24.46 -6.55
CA GLU A 171 -17.32 25.00 -5.29
C GLU A 171 -15.82 24.74 -5.12
N ILE A 172 -15.15 24.17 -6.14
CA ILE A 172 -13.71 23.88 -6.12
C ILE A 172 -13.03 24.62 -7.27
N GLU A 173 -12.08 25.47 -6.94
CA GLU A 173 -11.23 26.15 -7.91
C GLU A 173 -10.02 25.26 -8.24
N ILE A 174 -9.77 24.99 -9.52
CA ILE A 174 -8.59 24.25 -9.97
C ILE A 174 -7.57 25.23 -10.49
N ARG A 175 -6.36 25.18 -9.95
CA ARG A 175 -5.25 26.06 -10.29
C ARG A 175 -4.08 25.23 -10.79
N ALA A 176 -3.50 25.62 -11.93
CA ALA A 176 -2.25 25.06 -12.41
C ALA A 176 -1.11 26.09 -12.22
N SER A 177 0.09 25.62 -11.86
CA SER A 177 1.26 26.47 -11.69
C SER A 177 2.51 25.74 -12.16
N PHE A 178 3.22 26.38 -13.09
CA PHE A 178 4.48 25.87 -13.63
C PHE A 178 5.37 27.01 -14.10
N PRO A 179 6.71 26.82 -14.15
CA PRO A 179 7.66 27.81 -14.61
C PRO A 179 7.39 28.29 -16.04
N ASN A 180 7.83 29.50 -16.37
CA ASN A 180 7.75 30.02 -17.74
C ASN A 180 8.65 29.28 -18.72
N GLU A 181 9.77 28.74 -18.23
CA GLU A 181 10.68 27.91 -19.02
C GLU A 181 10.22 26.46 -18.99
N ASP A 182 10.12 25.85 -20.16
CA ASP A 182 9.74 24.43 -20.29
C ASP A 182 10.86 23.52 -19.79
N VAL A 183 10.49 22.52 -19.01
CA VAL A 183 11.42 21.53 -18.49
C VAL A 183 11.14 20.19 -19.17
N TYR A 184 12.19 19.61 -19.74
CA TYR A 184 12.12 18.31 -20.37
C TYR A 184 12.67 17.23 -19.43
N ILE A 185 11.95 16.15 -19.28
CA ILE A 185 12.40 14.99 -18.51
C ILE A 185 12.24 13.71 -19.34
N ASN A 186 13.13 12.76 -19.14
CA ASN A 186 13.02 11.42 -19.76
C ASN A 186 12.14 10.53 -18.91
N THR A 187 10.89 10.35 -19.32
CA THR A 187 9.88 9.63 -18.53
C THR A 187 8.83 8.98 -19.42
N ASP A 188 7.98 8.13 -18.84
CA ASP A 188 6.74 7.67 -19.48
C ASP A 188 5.64 8.71 -19.23
N ALA A 189 5.39 9.56 -20.22
CA ALA A 189 4.43 10.66 -20.13
C ALA A 189 3.00 10.18 -19.79
N THR A 190 2.60 9.01 -20.32
CA THR A 190 1.27 8.43 -20.07
C THR A 190 1.13 8.03 -18.60
N ARG A 191 2.13 7.38 -18.05
CA ARG A 191 2.14 6.97 -16.63
C ARG A 191 2.26 8.16 -15.69
N LEU A 192 3.10 9.13 -16.04
CA LEU A 192 3.20 10.35 -15.26
C LEU A 192 1.86 11.10 -15.21
N LYS A 193 1.21 11.27 -16.37
CA LYS A 193 -0.14 11.84 -16.45
C LYS A 193 -1.14 11.08 -15.58
N GLN A 194 -1.13 9.76 -15.64
CA GLN A 194 -1.99 8.90 -14.84
C GLN A 194 -1.80 9.17 -13.33
N VAL A 195 -0.56 9.26 -12.86
CA VAL A 195 -0.24 9.55 -11.45
C VAL A 195 -0.79 10.91 -11.04
N VAL A 196 -0.51 11.96 -11.80
CA VAL A 196 -0.99 13.33 -11.49
C VAL A 196 -2.52 13.38 -11.48
N CYS A 197 -3.17 12.79 -12.49
CA CYS A 197 -4.64 12.73 -12.55
C CYS A 197 -5.25 11.94 -11.38
N ASN A 198 -4.60 10.88 -10.91
CA ASN A 198 -5.07 10.13 -9.74
C ASN A 198 -5.02 10.99 -8.47
N PHE A 199 -3.95 11.76 -8.26
CA PHE A 199 -3.90 12.71 -7.13
C PHE A 199 -4.95 13.81 -7.24
N ILE A 200 -5.17 14.38 -8.42
CA ILE A 200 -6.22 15.40 -8.64
C ILE A 200 -7.62 14.80 -8.38
N ASN A 201 -7.89 13.58 -8.83
CA ASN A 201 -9.16 12.90 -8.58
C ASN A 201 -9.38 12.61 -7.09
N ASN A 202 -8.34 12.23 -6.37
CA ASN A 202 -8.40 12.07 -4.91
C ASN A 202 -8.68 13.43 -4.24
N ALA A 203 -7.96 14.48 -4.63
CA ALA A 203 -8.20 15.83 -4.14
C ALA A 203 -9.66 16.27 -4.36
N ARG A 204 -10.23 16.02 -5.56
CA ARG A 204 -11.65 16.30 -5.86
C ARG A 204 -12.63 15.54 -4.98
N LYS A 205 -12.31 14.30 -4.61
CA LYS A 205 -13.16 13.44 -3.78
C LYS A 205 -13.21 13.92 -2.33
N PHE A 206 -12.11 14.46 -1.83
CA PHE A 206 -11.95 14.81 -0.42
C PHE A 206 -11.99 16.31 -0.13
N THR A 207 -12.12 17.15 -1.16
CA THR A 207 -12.32 18.60 -1.03
C THR A 207 -13.78 18.93 -1.33
N GLU A 208 -14.50 19.47 -0.36
CA GLU A 208 -15.87 19.93 -0.57
C GLU A 208 -15.90 21.34 -1.14
N LYS A 209 -15.06 22.23 -0.60
CA LYS A 209 -14.92 23.64 -0.98
C LYS A 209 -13.48 24.08 -0.88
N GLY A 210 -13.09 25.02 -1.77
CA GLY A 210 -11.75 25.61 -1.76
C GLY A 210 -11.03 25.46 -3.08
N TYR A 211 -9.79 24.97 -3.05
CA TYR A 211 -9.00 24.85 -4.27
C TYR A 211 -8.22 23.53 -4.32
N ILE A 212 -7.89 23.15 -5.55
CA ILE A 212 -6.90 22.13 -5.87
C ILE A 212 -5.82 22.79 -6.72
N HIS A 213 -4.59 22.77 -6.25
CA HIS A 213 -3.46 23.39 -6.89
C HIS A 213 -2.47 22.32 -7.30
N PHE A 214 -2.12 22.25 -8.57
CA PHE A 214 -1.17 21.28 -9.08
C PHE A 214 -0.16 21.92 -10.03
N GLY A 215 0.96 21.24 -10.20
CA GLY A 215 1.99 21.75 -11.08
C GLY A 215 3.35 21.12 -10.85
N TYR A 216 4.39 21.83 -11.30
CA TYR A 216 5.77 21.44 -11.03
C TYR A 216 6.64 22.64 -10.76
N ALA A 217 7.73 22.40 -10.04
CA ALA A 217 8.78 23.38 -9.79
C ALA A 217 10.14 22.70 -9.83
N VAL A 218 11.14 23.39 -10.36
CA VAL A 218 12.54 22.94 -10.27
C VAL A 218 12.99 23.05 -8.82
N ASP A 219 13.67 22.02 -8.32
CA ASP A 219 14.15 22.04 -6.95
C ASP A 219 15.18 23.17 -6.74
N PRO A 220 15.00 24.04 -5.75
CA PRO A 220 15.87 25.20 -5.54
C PRO A 220 17.28 24.83 -5.05
N VAL A 221 17.46 23.61 -4.52
CA VAL A 221 18.73 23.12 -3.98
C VAL A 221 19.48 22.29 -5.01
N ASN A 222 18.75 21.54 -5.82
CA ASN A 222 19.33 20.67 -6.84
C ASN A 222 18.55 20.78 -8.15
N ALA A 223 19.10 21.52 -9.10
CA ALA A 223 18.49 21.80 -10.40
C ALA A 223 18.26 20.53 -11.28
N ASP A 224 18.84 19.39 -10.91
CA ASP A 224 18.62 18.12 -11.59
C ASP A 224 17.30 17.45 -11.18
N PHE A 225 16.60 17.99 -10.17
CA PHE A 225 15.32 17.48 -9.68
C PHE A 225 14.16 18.42 -9.96
N VAL A 226 13.03 17.84 -10.30
CA VAL A 226 11.76 18.53 -10.47
C VAL A 226 10.76 17.98 -9.49
N ASN A 227 10.14 18.86 -8.72
CA ASN A 227 9.07 18.53 -7.79
C ASN A 227 7.72 18.70 -8.49
N ILE A 228 6.98 17.61 -8.67
CA ILE A 228 5.61 17.62 -9.16
C ILE A 228 4.70 17.53 -7.93
N PHE A 229 3.71 18.40 -7.84
CA PHE A 229 2.86 18.52 -6.67
C PHE A 229 1.38 18.59 -7.03
N VAL A 230 0.55 18.10 -6.11
CA VAL A 230 -0.90 18.32 -6.06
C VAL A 230 -1.22 18.67 -4.61
N GLU A 231 -1.77 19.84 -4.39
CA GLU A 231 -2.18 20.39 -3.10
C GLU A 231 -3.68 20.60 -3.09
N ASP A 232 -4.35 20.25 -2.01
CA ASP A 232 -5.77 20.46 -1.83
C ASP A 232 -6.11 21.07 -0.46
N THR A 233 -7.32 21.61 -0.36
CA THR A 233 -7.86 22.17 0.89
C THR A 233 -8.91 21.26 1.52
N GLY A 234 -8.87 19.97 1.24
CA GLY A 234 -9.80 18.97 1.74
C GLY A 234 -9.58 18.57 3.20
N SER A 235 -10.20 17.48 3.59
CA SER A 235 -10.19 16.98 4.98
C SER A 235 -8.81 16.52 5.48
N GLY A 236 -7.83 16.36 4.59
CA GLY A 236 -6.50 15.85 4.91
C GLY A 236 -6.47 14.39 5.31
N ILE A 237 -5.27 13.89 5.61
CA ILE A 237 -5.03 12.52 6.06
C ILE A 237 -4.66 12.59 7.56
N PRO A 238 -5.37 11.86 8.46
CA PRO A 238 -5.01 11.81 9.87
C PRO A 238 -3.56 11.33 10.05
N GLN A 239 -2.82 12.00 10.92
CA GLN A 239 -1.51 11.50 11.34
C GLN A 239 -1.75 10.38 12.36
N GLU A 240 -1.31 9.16 12.06
CA GLU A 240 -1.28 8.04 13.00
C GLU A 240 -0.13 8.16 13.99
#